data_17628398590c8aefdf29d834f2ab2206
#
_entry.id   17628398590c8aefdf29d834f2ab2206
#
_cell.length_a   1.000
_cell.length_b   1.000
_cell.length_c   1.000
_cell.angle_alpha   90.00
_cell.angle_beta   90.00
_cell.angle_gamma   90.00
#
_symmetry.space_group_name_H-M   'P 1'
#
loop_
_entity.id
_entity.type
_entity.pdbx_description
1 polymer ?
#
loop_
_entity_poly.entity_id
_entity_poly.type
_entity_poly.pdbx_seq_one_letter_code
_entity_poly.pdbx_strand_id
1 'polypeptide(L)'
;MRGQQEVAFRTAYLITSDASEAEDATQEAFVKAYRSLGRFRPGAPFRPWLLSIVANEAKNRSKAAGRRARLVLRAAVEAPVGDASSSPEAAAVAAERRAELLLALEALREADRLAIACRYFLGLSEEETAAALGCARGTVKSRLSRAIGRLRETMTEEDDAAG
;
A
#
# COMPACT_ATOMS: atom_id res chain seq x y z
N MET A 1 -5.27 -20.78 0.00
CA MET A 1 -5.75 -20.00 -1.14
C MET A 1 -6.45 -18.70 -0.75
N ARG A 2 -7.26 -18.64 0.32
CA ARG A 2 -7.96 -17.40 0.75
C ARG A 2 -7.01 -16.21 1.00
N GLY A 3 -5.85 -16.42 1.63
CA GLY A 3 -4.90 -15.34 1.89
C GLY A 3 -4.24 -14.75 0.64
N GLN A 4 -4.07 -15.50 -0.43
CA GLN A 4 -3.51 -14.98 -1.69
C GLN A 4 -4.52 -14.11 -2.44
N GLN A 5 -5.78 -14.50 -2.44
CA GLN A 5 -6.85 -13.74 -3.07
C GLN A 5 -7.07 -12.39 -2.38
N GLU A 6 -7.06 -12.37 -1.05
CA GLU A 6 -7.21 -11.14 -0.28
C GLU A 6 -6.07 -10.15 -0.55
N VAL A 7 -4.81 -10.61 -0.52
CA VAL A 7 -3.66 -9.75 -0.79
C VAL A 7 -3.65 -9.28 -2.24
N ALA A 8 -4.00 -10.15 -3.19
CA ALA A 8 -4.14 -9.77 -4.60
C ALA A 8 -5.20 -8.68 -4.80
N PHE A 9 -6.38 -8.85 -4.20
CA PHE A 9 -7.45 -7.84 -4.24
C PHE A 9 -7.01 -6.51 -3.61
N ARG A 10 -6.42 -6.54 -2.41
CA ARG A 10 -5.93 -5.32 -1.74
C ARG A 10 -4.87 -4.60 -2.57
N THR A 11 -3.97 -5.36 -3.21
CA THR A 11 -2.95 -4.78 -4.10
C THR A 11 -3.59 -4.15 -5.34
N ALA A 12 -4.54 -4.83 -5.96
CA ALA A 12 -5.30 -4.28 -7.07
C ALA A 12 -6.07 -3.03 -6.64
N TYR A 13 -6.75 -3.05 -5.49
CA TYR A 13 -7.50 -1.93 -4.95
C TYR A 13 -6.61 -0.72 -4.63
N LEU A 14 -5.41 -0.93 -4.12
CA LEU A 14 -4.43 0.15 -3.91
C LEU A 14 -4.09 0.87 -5.24
N ILE A 15 -4.08 0.15 -6.34
CA ILE A 15 -3.72 0.68 -7.66
C ILE A 15 -4.93 1.28 -8.38
N THR A 16 -6.08 0.59 -8.37
CA THR A 16 -7.30 1.03 -9.08
C THR A 16 -8.11 2.02 -8.26
N SER A 17 -8.16 1.82 -6.95
CA SER A 17 -9.00 2.51 -5.95
C SER A 17 -10.50 2.47 -6.29
N ASP A 18 -10.88 1.45 -7.01
CA ASP A 18 -12.25 1.10 -7.35
C ASP A 18 -12.42 -0.39 -7.08
N ALA A 19 -13.45 -0.75 -6.29
CA ALA A 19 -13.63 -2.12 -5.85
C ALA A 19 -13.98 -3.06 -7.02
N SER A 20 -14.79 -2.59 -7.96
CA SER A 20 -15.18 -3.37 -9.15
C SER A 20 -13.97 -3.61 -10.07
N GLU A 21 -13.21 -2.56 -10.35
CA GLU A 21 -11.98 -2.66 -11.15
C GLU A 21 -10.92 -3.54 -10.47
N ALA A 22 -10.81 -3.48 -9.14
CA ALA A 22 -9.90 -4.31 -8.37
C ALA A 22 -10.30 -5.79 -8.43
N GLU A 23 -11.59 -6.08 -8.32
CA GLU A 23 -12.12 -7.44 -8.43
C GLU A 23 -11.85 -8.03 -9.82
N ASP A 24 -12.18 -7.29 -10.87
CA ASP A 24 -11.94 -7.67 -12.26
C ASP A 24 -10.45 -7.89 -12.54
N ALA A 25 -9.58 -6.95 -12.08
CA ALA A 25 -8.13 -7.08 -12.23
C ALA A 25 -7.61 -8.32 -11.51
N THR A 26 -8.13 -8.61 -10.33
CA THR A 26 -7.75 -9.80 -9.55
C THR A 26 -8.15 -11.08 -10.26
N GLN A 27 -9.39 -11.17 -10.74
CA GLN A 27 -9.90 -12.35 -11.48
C GLN A 27 -9.07 -12.60 -12.74
N GLU A 28 -8.85 -11.57 -13.56
CA GLU A 28 -8.05 -11.67 -14.78
C GLU A 28 -6.59 -12.08 -14.48
N ALA A 29 -6.01 -11.54 -13.40
CA ALA A 29 -4.68 -11.90 -12.97
C ALA A 29 -4.56 -13.38 -12.59
N PHE A 30 -5.54 -13.94 -11.88
CA PHE A 30 -5.55 -15.38 -11.57
C PHE A 30 -5.70 -16.25 -12.82
N VAL A 31 -6.52 -15.85 -13.79
CA VAL A 31 -6.65 -16.55 -15.08
C VAL A 31 -5.31 -16.52 -15.83
N LYS A 32 -4.66 -15.36 -15.91
CA LYS A 32 -3.32 -15.21 -16.54
C LYS A 32 -2.24 -16.00 -15.80
N ALA A 33 -2.25 -15.96 -14.48
CA ALA A 33 -1.33 -16.76 -13.67
C ALA A 33 -1.50 -18.24 -13.95
N TYR A 34 -2.74 -18.75 -13.98
CA TYR A 34 -3.02 -20.15 -14.29
C TYR A 34 -2.51 -20.55 -15.69
N ARG A 35 -2.80 -19.74 -16.72
CA ARG A 35 -2.31 -19.98 -18.09
C ARG A 35 -0.78 -19.91 -18.20
N SER A 36 -0.13 -19.18 -17.32
CA SER A 36 1.32 -18.95 -17.33
C SER A 36 2.08 -19.87 -16.37
N LEU A 37 1.40 -20.78 -15.64
CA LEU A 37 2.04 -21.70 -14.70
C LEU A 37 3.13 -22.56 -15.34
N GLY A 38 2.96 -22.96 -16.60
CA GLY A 38 3.97 -23.71 -17.34
C GLY A 38 5.28 -22.93 -17.61
N ARG A 39 5.25 -21.61 -17.49
CA ARG A 39 6.42 -20.72 -17.62
C ARG A 39 6.95 -20.25 -16.26
N PHE A 40 6.27 -20.59 -15.17
CA PHE A 40 6.70 -20.25 -13.83
C PHE A 40 7.97 -21.03 -13.49
N ARG A 41 9.02 -20.32 -13.08
CA ARG A 41 10.32 -20.94 -12.76
C ARG A 41 10.20 -21.73 -11.44
N PRO A 42 10.45 -23.04 -11.42
CA PRO A 42 10.48 -23.82 -10.19
C PRO A 42 11.46 -23.21 -9.17
N GLY A 43 11.03 -23.12 -7.92
CA GLY A 43 11.84 -22.54 -6.84
C GLY A 43 11.79 -21.00 -6.73
N ALA A 44 11.21 -20.29 -7.70
CA ALA A 44 10.95 -18.86 -7.55
C ALA A 44 9.80 -18.61 -6.55
N PRO A 45 9.80 -17.49 -5.81
CA PRO A 45 8.71 -17.15 -4.91
C PRO A 45 7.42 -16.86 -5.70
N PHE A 46 6.40 -17.65 -5.44
CA PHE A 46 5.12 -17.57 -6.18
C PHE A 46 4.38 -16.24 -5.97
N ARG A 47 4.38 -15.75 -4.72
CA ARG A 47 3.58 -14.58 -4.35
C ARG A 47 4.06 -13.29 -5.02
N PRO A 48 5.36 -12.94 -5.08
CA PRO A 48 5.85 -11.81 -5.86
C PRO A 48 5.50 -11.91 -7.35
N TRP A 49 5.62 -13.11 -7.93
CA TRP A 49 5.25 -13.33 -9.32
C TRP A 49 3.75 -13.08 -9.56
N LEU A 50 2.87 -13.62 -8.72
CA LEU A 50 1.43 -13.37 -8.79
C LEU A 50 1.11 -11.87 -8.65
N LEU A 51 1.71 -11.20 -7.67
CA LEU A 51 1.48 -9.78 -7.41
C LEU A 51 1.95 -8.89 -8.57
N SER A 52 2.99 -9.29 -9.31
CA SER A 52 3.39 -8.58 -10.54
C SER A 52 2.32 -8.66 -11.63
N ILE A 53 1.66 -9.80 -11.77
CA ILE A 53 0.55 -9.97 -12.72
C ILE A 53 -0.65 -9.13 -12.29
N VAL A 54 -1.02 -9.20 -11.01
CA VAL A 54 -2.12 -8.40 -10.42
C VAL A 54 -1.90 -6.91 -10.64
N ALA A 55 -0.70 -6.42 -10.33
CA ALA A 55 -0.35 -5.02 -10.48
C ALA A 55 -0.40 -4.56 -11.95
N ASN A 56 0.03 -5.40 -12.88
CA ASN A 56 -0.06 -5.11 -14.31
C ASN A 56 -1.51 -5.01 -14.78
N GLU A 57 -2.38 -5.94 -14.35
CA GLU A 57 -3.81 -5.88 -14.69
C GLU A 57 -4.49 -4.65 -14.09
N ALA A 58 -4.20 -4.35 -12.83
CA ALA A 58 -4.71 -3.17 -12.15
C ALA A 58 -4.28 -1.87 -12.84
N LYS A 59 -3.00 -1.75 -13.25
CA LYS A 59 -2.48 -0.58 -13.98
C LYS A 59 -3.13 -0.41 -15.35
N ASN A 60 -3.36 -1.52 -16.08
CA ASN A 60 -4.02 -1.50 -17.38
C ASN A 60 -5.47 -0.98 -17.27
N ARG A 61 -6.16 -1.24 -16.16
CA ARG A 61 -7.52 -0.80 -15.89
C ARG A 61 -7.58 0.61 -15.30
N SER A 62 -6.56 1.03 -14.57
CA SER A 62 -6.55 2.31 -13.88
C SER A 62 -5.96 3.43 -14.73
N LYS A 63 -6.80 4.26 -15.30
CA LYS A 63 -6.39 5.53 -15.92
C LYS A 63 -6.21 6.69 -14.91
N ALA A 64 -6.51 6.48 -13.63
CA ALA A 64 -6.55 7.53 -12.59
C ALA A 64 -5.88 7.14 -11.26
N ALA A 65 -4.89 6.26 -11.28
CA ALA A 65 -4.29 5.64 -10.08
C ALA A 65 -3.75 6.61 -9.03
N GLY A 66 -3.27 7.78 -9.45
CA GLY A 66 -2.57 8.68 -8.52
C GLY A 66 -3.47 9.37 -7.48
N ARG A 67 -4.69 9.73 -7.84
CA ARG A 67 -5.60 10.48 -6.95
C ARG A 67 -6.24 9.63 -5.86
N ARG A 68 -6.32 8.33 -6.06
CA ARG A 68 -7.13 7.43 -5.26
C ARG A 68 -6.32 6.60 -4.26
N ALA A 69 -5.01 6.41 -4.45
CA ALA A 69 -4.13 5.82 -3.44
C ALA A 69 -4.16 6.61 -2.11
N ARG A 70 -4.44 7.93 -2.17
CA ARG A 70 -4.70 8.78 -1.02
C ARG A 70 -5.89 8.31 -0.18
N LEU A 71 -6.99 7.92 -0.84
CA LEU A 71 -8.21 7.48 -0.15
C LEU A 71 -8.00 6.15 0.59
N VAL A 72 -7.23 5.23 0.01
CA VAL A 72 -6.91 3.95 0.65
C VAL A 72 -6.06 4.13 1.90
N LEU A 73 -5.02 4.97 1.81
CA LEU A 73 -4.18 5.31 2.95
C LEU A 73 -4.97 6.04 4.03
N ARG A 74 -5.82 6.99 3.64
CA ARG A 74 -6.70 7.70 4.54
C ARG A 74 -7.63 6.76 5.28
N ALA A 75 -8.33 5.88 4.58
CA ALA A 75 -9.19 4.87 5.18
C ALA A 75 -8.44 3.91 6.13
N ALA A 76 -7.19 3.53 5.77
CA ALA A 76 -6.36 2.67 6.60
C ALA A 76 -5.89 3.35 7.90
N VAL A 77 -5.55 4.65 7.83
CA VAL A 77 -5.14 5.44 9.00
C VAL A 77 -6.35 5.82 9.87
N GLU A 78 -7.51 6.09 9.27
CA GLU A 78 -8.76 6.41 9.95
C GLU A 78 -9.45 5.17 10.56
N ALA A 79 -9.04 3.95 10.17
CA ALA A 79 -9.60 2.72 10.73
C ALA A 79 -9.43 2.69 12.27
N PRO A 80 -10.49 2.39 13.04
CA PRO A 80 -10.40 2.32 14.50
C PRO A 80 -9.37 1.25 14.88
N VAL A 81 -8.28 1.65 15.51
CA VAL A 81 -7.42 0.72 16.23
C VAL A 81 -8.22 0.35 17.47
N GLY A 82 -8.72 -0.88 17.49
CA GLY A 82 -9.58 -1.37 18.55
C GLY A 82 -8.86 -1.43 19.90
N ASP A 83 -8.90 -0.32 20.62
CA ASP A 83 -8.65 -0.29 22.04
C ASP A 83 -9.81 0.46 22.71
N ALA A 84 -10.79 -0.32 23.13
CA ALA A 84 -12.04 0.16 23.74
C ALA A 84 -11.86 0.69 25.17
N SER A 85 -10.60 0.92 25.64
CA SER A 85 -10.30 1.34 27.01
C SER A 85 -9.56 2.68 27.12
N SER A 86 -9.41 3.46 26.04
CA SER A 86 -8.76 4.75 26.11
C SER A 86 -9.69 5.85 26.66
N SER A 87 -9.17 6.72 27.55
CA SER A 87 -9.91 7.89 28.02
C SER A 87 -10.25 8.84 26.86
N PRO A 88 -11.31 9.69 26.98
CA PRO A 88 -11.65 10.66 25.93
C PRO A 88 -10.48 11.56 25.52
N GLU A 89 -9.60 11.93 26.47
CA GLU A 89 -8.40 12.72 26.21
C GLU A 89 -7.38 11.96 25.38
N ALA A 90 -7.12 10.69 25.71
CA ALA A 90 -6.23 9.83 24.92
C ALA A 90 -6.77 9.58 23.50
N ALA A 91 -8.09 9.48 23.36
CA ALA A 91 -8.73 9.35 22.05
C ALA A 91 -8.58 10.63 21.19
N ALA A 92 -8.70 11.80 21.81
CA ALA A 92 -8.50 13.10 21.13
C ALA A 92 -7.05 13.25 20.64
N VAL A 93 -6.06 12.97 21.49
CA VAL A 93 -4.63 13.01 21.10
C VAL A 93 -4.32 12.01 19.99
N ALA A 94 -4.90 10.81 20.07
CA ALA A 94 -4.71 9.82 19.01
C ALA A 94 -5.33 10.25 17.66
N ALA A 95 -6.48 10.95 17.70
CA ALA A 95 -7.12 11.49 16.50
C ALA A 95 -6.29 12.62 15.86
N GLU A 96 -5.72 13.51 16.67
CA GLU A 96 -4.83 14.58 16.22
C GLU A 96 -3.59 14.01 15.54
N ARG A 97 -2.88 13.10 16.18
CA ARG A 97 -1.71 12.42 15.59
C ARG A 97 -2.02 11.66 14.29
N ARG A 98 -3.23 11.10 14.18
CA ARG A 98 -3.66 10.47 12.92
C ARG A 98 -3.85 11.49 11.81
N ALA A 99 -4.44 12.64 12.12
CA ALA A 99 -4.63 13.73 11.15
C ALA A 99 -3.28 14.26 10.65
N GLU A 100 -2.31 14.48 11.55
CA GLU A 100 -0.94 14.88 11.23
C GLU A 100 -0.26 13.86 10.32
N LEU A 101 -0.32 12.57 10.68
CA LEU A 101 0.24 11.49 9.87
C LEU A 101 -0.38 11.44 8.47
N LEU A 102 -1.69 11.67 8.35
CA LEU A 102 -2.37 11.72 7.06
C LEU A 102 -1.86 12.86 6.18
N LEU A 103 -1.72 14.05 6.74
CA LEU A 103 -1.16 15.21 6.04
C LEU A 103 0.28 14.94 5.58
N ALA A 104 1.11 14.38 6.46
CA ALA A 104 2.48 14.01 6.13
C ALA A 104 2.55 12.95 5.02
N LEU A 105 1.69 11.94 5.04
CA LEU A 105 1.57 10.93 3.97
C LEU A 105 1.10 11.55 2.65
N GLU A 106 0.18 12.49 2.69
CA GLU A 106 -0.29 13.19 1.50
C GLU A 106 0.77 14.07 0.85
N ALA A 107 1.69 14.62 1.63
CA ALA A 107 2.82 15.42 1.16
C ALA A 107 3.92 14.57 0.48
N LEU A 108 3.95 13.26 0.70
CA LEU A 108 4.90 12.37 0.03
C LEU A 108 4.66 12.31 -1.49
N ARG A 109 5.73 12.05 -2.24
CA ARG A 109 5.61 11.67 -3.65
C ARG A 109 4.79 10.38 -3.77
N GLU A 110 3.98 10.29 -4.82
CA GLU A 110 3.12 9.12 -5.05
C GLU A 110 3.87 7.78 -4.97
N ALA A 111 5.04 7.68 -5.61
CA ALA A 111 5.83 6.46 -5.61
C ALA A 111 6.35 6.07 -4.21
N ASP A 112 6.68 7.05 -3.36
CA ASP A 112 7.14 6.85 -1.99
C ASP A 112 5.96 6.46 -1.09
N ARG A 113 4.81 7.10 -1.27
CA ARG A 113 3.56 6.78 -0.58
C ARG A 113 3.05 5.37 -0.90
N LEU A 114 3.10 4.96 -2.18
CA LEU A 114 2.75 3.60 -2.59
C LEU A 114 3.68 2.56 -1.95
N ALA A 115 4.97 2.86 -1.82
CA ALA A 115 5.90 1.96 -1.14
C ALA A 115 5.56 1.80 0.36
N ILE A 116 5.21 2.88 1.04
CA ILE A 116 4.71 2.84 2.44
C ILE A 116 3.43 2.00 2.52
N ALA A 117 2.46 2.24 1.63
CA ALA A 117 1.20 1.50 1.62
C ALA A 117 1.41 -0.01 1.44
N CYS A 118 2.20 -0.41 0.45
CA CYS A 118 2.50 -1.82 0.22
C CYS A 118 3.20 -2.46 1.42
N ARG A 119 4.19 -1.79 1.99
CA ARG A 119 5.03 -2.36 3.04
C ARG A 119 4.34 -2.42 4.40
N TYR A 120 3.68 -1.35 4.81
CA TYR A 120 3.15 -1.19 6.17
C TYR A 120 1.65 -1.45 6.29
N PHE A 121 0.85 -1.13 5.28
CA PHE A 121 -0.60 -1.36 5.31
C PHE A 121 -1.02 -2.68 4.69
N LEU A 122 -0.37 -3.11 3.59
CA LEU A 122 -0.63 -4.41 2.98
C LEU A 122 0.26 -5.53 3.56
N GLY A 123 1.27 -5.20 4.35
CA GLY A 123 2.19 -6.16 4.96
C GLY A 123 3.06 -6.92 3.94
N LEU A 124 3.30 -6.33 2.76
CA LEU A 124 4.12 -6.96 1.73
C LEU A 124 5.59 -6.94 2.12
N SER A 125 6.35 -7.98 1.74
CA SER A 125 7.81 -7.96 1.80
C SER A 125 8.40 -6.94 0.82
N GLU A 126 9.69 -6.62 0.93
CA GLU A 126 10.37 -5.76 -0.05
C GLU A 126 10.31 -6.32 -1.47
N GLU A 127 10.42 -7.64 -1.61
CA GLU A 127 10.33 -8.33 -2.90
C GLU A 127 8.92 -8.26 -3.48
N GLU A 128 7.91 -8.52 -2.67
CA GLU A 128 6.50 -8.40 -3.05
C GLU A 128 6.14 -6.95 -3.40
N THR A 129 6.64 -5.99 -2.63
CA THR A 129 6.46 -4.56 -2.92
C THR A 129 7.11 -4.18 -4.24
N ALA A 130 8.33 -4.65 -4.51
CA ALA A 130 9.02 -4.43 -5.78
C ALA A 130 8.24 -5.00 -6.96
N ALA A 131 7.69 -6.21 -6.81
CA ALA A 131 6.85 -6.85 -7.81
C ALA A 131 5.54 -6.07 -8.06
N ALA A 132 4.86 -5.65 -6.99
CA ALA A 132 3.62 -4.86 -7.07
C ALA A 132 3.83 -3.48 -7.71
N LEU A 133 4.94 -2.82 -7.39
CA LEU A 133 5.25 -1.49 -7.94
C LEU A 133 5.96 -1.54 -9.31
N GLY A 134 6.42 -2.71 -9.74
CA GLY A 134 7.14 -2.89 -11.00
C GLY A 134 8.52 -2.21 -10.98
N CYS A 135 9.26 -2.30 -9.88
CA CYS A 135 10.57 -1.70 -9.71
C CYS A 135 11.56 -2.65 -9.01
N ALA A 136 12.84 -2.29 -8.98
CA ALA A 136 13.85 -3.09 -8.30
C ALA A 136 13.73 -3.00 -6.76
N ARG A 137 14.14 -4.04 -6.03
CA ARG A 137 14.18 -4.02 -4.54
C ARG A 137 14.98 -2.85 -3.97
N GLY A 138 16.11 -2.51 -4.58
CA GLY A 138 16.91 -1.35 -4.18
C GLY A 138 16.13 -0.04 -4.28
N THR A 139 15.26 0.09 -5.29
CA THR A 139 14.35 1.22 -5.45
C THR A 139 13.31 1.27 -4.34
N VAL A 140 12.75 0.12 -3.92
CA VAL A 140 11.83 0.05 -2.77
C VAL A 140 12.52 0.54 -1.51
N LYS A 141 13.73 0.03 -1.22
CA LYS A 141 14.51 0.46 -0.04
C LYS A 141 14.75 1.96 -0.02
N SER A 142 15.20 2.53 -1.15
CA SER A 142 15.46 3.97 -1.22
C SER A 142 14.18 4.82 -1.12
N ARG A 143 13.06 4.37 -1.67
CA ARG A 143 11.75 5.02 -1.50
C ARG A 143 11.28 5.00 -0.06
N LEU A 144 11.36 3.84 0.61
CA LEU A 144 10.98 3.71 2.02
C LEU A 144 11.86 4.58 2.92
N SER A 145 13.19 4.57 2.71
CA SER A 145 14.12 5.40 3.48
C SER A 145 13.80 6.89 3.36
N ARG A 146 13.58 7.38 2.14
CA ARG A 146 13.20 8.78 1.90
C ARG A 146 11.84 9.12 2.50
N ALA A 147 10.86 8.24 2.32
CA ALA A 147 9.52 8.46 2.86
C ALA A 147 9.53 8.56 4.38
N ILE A 148 10.20 7.61 5.05
CA ILE A 148 10.30 7.59 6.51
C ILE A 148 11.07 8.82 7.01
N GLY A 149 12.16 9.23 6.33
CA GLY A 149 12.90 10.43 6.66
C GLY A 149 12.00 11.66 6.64
N ARG A 150 11.25 11.88 5.57
CA ARG A 150 10.31 13.01 5.44
C ARG A 150 9.17 12.97 6.46
N LEU A 151 8.61 11.81 6.73
CA LEU A 151 7.58 11.67 7.75
C LEU A 151 8.10 12.08 9.14
N ARG A 152 9.33 11.68 9.47
CA ARG A 152 9.97 12.08 10.75
C ARG A 152 10.20 13.59 10.81
N GLU A 153 10.74 14.19 9.75
CA GLU A 153 10.97 15.63 9.68
C GLU A 153 9.67 16.40 9.92
N THR A 154 8.61 16.06 9.19
CA THR A 154 7.31 16.73 9.32
C THR A 154 6.72 16.59 10.73
N MET A 155 6.75 15.40 11.30
CA MET A 155 6.19 15.15 12.64
C MET A 155 7.02 15.76 13.77
N THR A 156 8.33 15.96 13.58
CA THR A 156 9.21 16.60 14.58
C THR A 156 9.05 18.13 14.55
N GLU A 157 8.89 18.75 13.38
CA GLU A 157 8.67 20.18 13.22
C GLU A 157 7.34 20.63 13.86
N GLU A 158 6.31 19.77 13.85
CA GLU A 158 5.04 20.06 14.47
C GLU A 158 5.09 19.93 16.01
N ASP A 159 5.85 18.98 16.56
CA ASP A 159 6.08 18.84 18.00
C ASP A 159 6.87 20.06 18.56
N ASP A 160 7.84 20.57 17.81
CA ASP A 160 8.62 21.77 18.20
C ASP A 160 7.81 23.08 18.08
N ALA A 161 6.82 23.11 17.19
CA ALA A 161 5.95 24.28 17.01
C ALA A 161 4.79 24.34 18.04
N ALA A 162 4.46 23.22 18.67
CA ALA A 162 3.39 23.11 19.68
C ALA A 162 3.89 23.27 21.13
N GLY A 163 5.20 23.36 21.37
CA GLY A 163 5.85 23.55 22.67
C GLY A 163 6.32 24.97 22.87
#